data_a9551561ddefdb9ccf68648e8832269b
#
_entry.id   a9551561ddefdb9ccf68648e8832269b
#
_cell.length_a   1.000
_cell.length_b   1.000
_cell.length_c   1.000
_cell.angle_alpha   90.00
_cell.angle_beta   90.00
_cell.angle_gamma   90.00
#
_symmetry.space_group_name_H-M   'P 1'
#
loop_
_entity.id
_entity.type
_entity.pdbx_description
1 polymer ?
#
loop_
_entity_poly.entity_id
_entity_poly.type
_entity_poly.pdbx_seq_one_letter_code
_entity_poly.pdbx_strand_id
1 'polypeptide(L)'
;RQLQLNRLKMTVARCYALQAPYRAKMDAAGVKPEDIQTLEDIALLPFNTKQDLRDHYPKGYFAADQADMVRIHSTSGTTGNPVIMGYTRKDLDVWQECMARALTSVGADQTSVVQVSYGYGLFTGGLGAHDGAQRIGALVIPTSGGNTHRQVQLMHDMGTTHLCCTPS
;
A
#
# COMPACT_ATOMS: atom_id res chain seq x y z
N ARG A 1 19.39 -12.38 6.73
CA ARG A 1 19.64 -12.73 5.30
C ARG A 1 18.84 -13.95 4.86
N GLN A 2 18.82 -15.08 5.61
CA GLN A 2 18.09 -16.30 5.19
C GLN A 2 16.57 -16.04 5.02
N LEU A 3 15.94 -15.33 5.96
CA LEU A 3 14.53 -14.95 5.84
C LEU A 3 14.25 -14.05 4.60
N GLN A 4 15.16 -13.13 4.32
CA GLN A 4 15.05 -12.26 3.13
C GLN A 4 15.14 -13.08 1.84
N LEU A 5 16.09 -14.02 1.75
CA LEU A 5 16.23 -14.89 0.59
C LEU A 5 14.98 -15.77 0.37
N ASN A 6 14.47 -16.38 1.45
CA ASN A 6 13.26 -17.19 1.36
C ASN A 6 12.07 -16.37 0.85
N ARG A 7 11.89 -15.15 1.36
CA ARG A 7 10.83 -14.25 0.90
C ARG A 7 11.02 -13.80 -0.54
N LEU A 8 12.26 -13.50 -0.96
CA LEU A 8 12.59 -13.16 -2.34
C LEU A 8 12.20 -14.30 -3.29
N LYS A 9 12.65 -15.53 -3.01
CA LYS A 9 12.32 -16.72 -3.80
C LYS A 9 10.80 -16.91 -3.92
N MET A 10 10.07 -16.81 -2.81
CA MET A 10 8.60 -16.93 -2.83
C MET A 10 7.94 -15.82 -3.66
N THR A 11 8.40 -14.58 -3.56
CA THR A 11 7.87 -13.46 -4.32
C THR A 11 8.12 -13.63 -5.81
N VAL A 12 9.34 -13.98 -6.21
CA VAL A 12 9.71 -14.19 -7.61
C VAL A 12 8.91 -15.34 -8.22
N ALA A 13 8.81 -16.47 -7.53
CA ALA A 13 8.01 -17.61 -7.99
C ALA A 13 6.53 -17.24 -8.17
N ARG A 14 5.97 -16.48 -7.23
CA ARG A 14 4.58 -16.01 -7.29
C ARG A 14 4.36 -15.05 -8.45
N CYS A 15 5.24 -14.05 -8.63
CA CYS A 15 5.14 -13.12 -9.74
C CYS A 15 5.28 -13.83 -11.10
N TYR A 16 6.21 -14.76 -11.21
CA TYR A 16 6.39 -15.56 -12.43
C TYR A 16 5.14 -16.39 -12.75
N ALA A 17 4.52 -17.01 -11.74
CA ALA A 17 3.33 -17.83 -11.92
C ALA A 17 2.09 -17.03 -12.32
N LEU A 18 1.87 -15.87 -11.67
CA LEU A 18 0.59 -15.14 -11.70
C LEU A 18 0.59 -13.88 -12.56
N GLN A 19 1.76 -13.27 -12.81
CA GLN A 19 1.88 -12.03 -13.59
C GLN A 19 2.41 -12.35 -15.00
N ALA A 20 1.53 -12.60 -15.94
CA ALA A 20 1.91 -12.91 -17.31
C ALA A 20 2.88 -11.88 -17.95
N PRO A 21 2.71 -10.55 -17.76
CA PRO A 21 3.65 -9.57 -18.31
C PRO A 21 5.06 -9.68 -17.69
N TYR A 22 5.15 -9.92 -16.38
CA TYR A 22 6.45 -10.05 -15.72
C TYR A 22 7.14 -11.36 -16.07
N ARG A 23 6.37 -12.45 -16.17
CA ARG A 23 6.89 -13.73 -16.69
C ARG A 23 7.51 -13.57 -18.07
N ALA A 24 6.82 -12.88 -18.98
CA ALA A 24 7.35 -12.64 -20.33
C ALA A 24 8.68 -11.86 -20.31
N LYS A 25 8.83 -10.90 -19.40
CA LYS A 25 10.10 -10.18 -19.21
C LYS A 25 11.21 -11.08 -18.67
N MET A 26 10.91 -11.92 -17.69
CA MET A 26 11.86 -12.88 -17.13
C MET A 26 12.29 -13.89 -18.21
N ASP A 27 11.34 -14.42 -18.98
CA ASP A 27 11.63 -15.35 -20.07
C ASP A 27 12.51 -14.72 -21.16
N ALA A 28 12.23 -13.46 -21.52
CA ALA A 28 13.05 -12.70 -22.48
C ALA A 28 14.48 -12.44 -21.97
N ALA A 29 14.64 -12.29 -20.65
CA ALA A 29 15.94 -12.15 -19.99
C ALA A 29 16.64 -13.50 -19.75
N GLY A 30 16.00 -14.63 -20.08
CA GLY A 30 16.52 -15.97 -19.80
C GLY A 30 16.60 -16.33 -18.33
N VAL A 31 15.78 -15.69 -17.48
CA VAL A 31 15.80 -15.85 -16.02
C VAL A 31 14.56 -16.60 -15.55
N LYS A 32 14.76 -17.59 -14.71
CA LYS A 32 13.70 -18.40 -14.08
C LYS A 32 13.71 -18.23 -12.56
N PRO A 33 12.60 -18.52 -11.87
CA PRO A 33 12.55 -18.44 -10.40
C PRO A 33 13.63 -19.26 -9.68
N GLU A 34 14.02 -20.39 -10.24
CA GLU A 34 15.04 -21.28 -9.72
C GLU A 34 16.47 -20.73 -9.80
N ASP A 35 16.71 -19.72 -10.63
CA ASP A 35 18.01 -19.05 -10.76
C ASP A 35 18.31 -18.16 -9.54
N ILE A 36 17.30 -17.81 -8.77
CA ILE A 36 17.45 -16.99 -7.56
C ILE A 36 17.90 -17.89 -6.41
N GLN A 37 19.20 -17.97 -6.15
CA GLN A 37 19.80 -18.80 -5.11
C GLN A 37 20.39 -17.99 -3.96
N THR A 38 20.78 -16.74 -4.21
CA THR A 38 21.32 -15.79 -3.24
C THR A 38 20.54 -14.48 -3.27
N LEU A 39 20.76 -13.57 -2.32
CA LEU A 39 20.15 -12.23 -2.34
C LEU A 39 20.71 -11.37 -3.48
N GLU A 40 21.95 -11.62 -3.85
CA GLU A 40 22.65 -10.91 -4.91
C GLU A 40 22.04 -11.20 -6.29
N ASP A 41 21.39 -12.36 -6.46
CA ASP A 41 20.72 -12.74 -7.72
C ASP A 41 19.48 -11.87 -8.03
N ILE A 42 19.06 -11.00 -7.13
CA ILE A 42 18.07 -9.95 -7.42
C ILE A 42 18.49 -9.09 -8.63
N ALA A 43 19.79 -8.98 -8.89
CA ALA A 43 20.35 -8.27 -10.04
C ALA A 43 20.03 -8.92 -11.40
N LEU A 44 19.63 -10.20 -11.42
CA LEU A 44 19.21 -10.90 -12.64
C LEU A 44 17.79 -10.51 -13.05
N LEU A 45 16.98 -10.02 -12.12
CA LEU A 45 15.56 -9.75 -12.37
C LEU A 45 15.36 -8.51 -13.25
N PRO A 46 14.51 -8.58 -14.28
CA PRO A 46 14.18 -7.42 -15.12
C PRO A 46 13.42 -6.38 -14.33
N PHE A 47 13.70 -5.09 -14.62
CA PHE A 47 12.98 -3.98 -14.03
C PHE A 47 11.56 -3.85 -14.57
N ASN A 48 10.65 -3.39 -13.71
CA ASN A 48 9.37 -2.83 -14.10
C ASN A 48 9.41 -1.31 -14.03
N THR A 49 8.79 -0.67 -15.00
CA THR A 49 8.59 0.77 -15.05
C THR A 49 7.13 1.11 -14.75
N LYS A 50 6.84 2.38 -14.48
CA LYS A 50 5.46 2.85 -14.35
C LYS A 50 4.66 2.64 -15.65
N GLN A 51 5.33 2.69 -16.81
CA GLN A 51 4.70 2.46 -18.10
C GLN A 51 4.24 1.02 -18.25
N ASP A 52 5.04 0.05 -17.82
CA ASP A 52 4.63 -1.36 -17.83
C ASP A 52 3.32 -1.60 -17.07
N LEU A 53 3.16 -0.94 -15.90
CA LEU A 53 1.94 -1.05 -15.10
C LEU A 53 0.72 -0.42 -15.80
N ARG A 54 0.94 0.65 -16.57
CA ARG A 54 -0.11 1.32 -17.35
C ARG A 54 -0.54 0.54 -18.58
N ASP A 55 0.43 -0.04 -19.30
CA ASP A 55 0.20 -0.80 -20.53
C ASP A 55 -0.60 -2.09 -20.28
N HIS A 56 -0.50 -2.61 -19.05
CA HIS A 56 -1.23 -3.79 -18.62
C HIS A 56 -2.39 -3.47 -17.65
N TYR A 57 -2.91 -2.24 -17.74
CA TYR A 57 -4.11 -1.83 -17.02
C TYR A 57 -5.31 -2.73 -17.39
N PRO A 58 -6.23 -3.06 -16.48
CA PRO A 58 -6.21 -2.70 -15.06
C PRO A 58 -5.52 -3.74 -14.15
N LYS A 59 -5.34 -4.99 -14.56
CA LYS A 59 -5.03 -6.11 -13.66
C LYS A 59 -3.78 -6.91 -14.04
N GLY A 60 -3.06 -6.54 -15.11
CA GLY A 60 -2.00 -7.36 -15.66
C GLY A 60 -0.86 -7.70 -14.68
N TYR A 61 -0.67 -6.89 -13.64
CA TYR A 61 0.33 -7.09 -12.60
C TYR A 61 -0.24 -7.58 -11.26
N PHE A 62 -1.48 -8.02 -11.22
CA PHE A 62 -2.02 -8.64 -10.03
C PHE A 62 -1.39 -10.03 -9.81
N ALA A 63 -0.94 -10.29 -8.59
CA ALA A 63 -0.34 -11.55 -8.18
C ALA A 63 -1.22 -12.31 -7.16
N ALA A 64 -2.53 -12.13 -7.27
CA ALA A 64 -3.56 -12.83 -6.49
C ALA A 64 -4.84 -12.90 -7.32
N ASP A 65 -5.69 -13.89 -7.04
CA ASP A 65 -6.99 -14.00 -7.68
C ASP A 65 -7.93 -12.86 -7.23
N GLN A 66 -8.81 -12.44 -8.12
CA GLN A 66 -9.77 -11.37 -7.79
C GLN A 66 -10.67 -11.75 -6.61
N ALA A 67 -10.97 -13.01 -6.42
CA ALA A 67 -11.78 -13.49 -5.29
C ALA A 67 -11.11 -13.28 -3.92
N ASP A 68 -9.77 -13.21 -3.88
CA ASP A 68 -9.00 -12.98 -2.67
C ASP A 68 -8.79 -11.49 -2.37
N MET A 69 -9.08 -10.62 -3.34
CA MET A 69 -8.90 -9.18 -3.18
C MET A 69 -10.11 -8.56 -2.49
N VAL A 70 -9.84 -7.72 -1.50
CA VAL A 70 -10.88 -7.06 -0.69
C VAL A 70 -10.86 -5.54 -0.81
N ARG A 71 -9.82 -4.98 -1.44
CA ARG A 71 -9.68 -3.53 -1.67
C ARG A 71 -8.81 -3.26 -2.88
N ILE A 72 -9.10 -2.16 -3.56
CA ILE A 72 -8.20 -1.59 -4.58
C ILE A 72 -7.86 -0.15 -4.22
N HIS A 73 -6.67 0.27 -4.63
CA HIS A 73 -6.26 1.67 -4.66
C HIS A 73 -5.70 2.01 -6.03
N SER A 74 -5.63 3.30 -6.35
CA SER A 74 -5.03 3.75 -7.59
C SER A 74 -4.28 5.07 -7.44
N THR A 75 -3.37 5.31 -8.39
CA THR A 75 -2.81 6.65 -8.60
C THR A 75 -3.84 7.56 -9.26
N SER A 76 -3.61 8.88 -9.21
CA SER A 76 -4.52 9.89 -9.78
C SER A 76 -4.75 9.77 -11.29
N GLY A 77 -3.87 9.10 -12.03
CA GLY A 77 -4.02 8.91 -13.48
C GLY A 77 -3.91 10.18 -14.33
N THR A 78 -3.39 11.27 -13.82
CA THR A 78 -3.30 12.58 -14.50
C THR A 78 -2.58 12.55 -15.86
N THR A 79 -1.77 11.53 -16.12
CA THR A 79 -0.96 11.40 -17.35
C THR A 79 -1.24 10.10 -18.11
N GLY A 80 -2.45 9.59 -18.09
CA GLY A 80 -2.86 8.33 -18.75
C GLY A 80 -3.61 7.38 -17.83
N ASN A 81 -3.64 6.09 -18.15
CA ASN A 81 -4.28 5.10 -17.29
C ASN A 81 -3.69 5.13 -15.88
N PRO A 82 -4.53 5.10 -14.82
CA PRO A 82 -4.04 5.00 -13.46
C PRO A 82 -3.36 3.66 -13.22
N VAL A 83 -2.44 3.62 -12.28
CA VAL A 83 -1.93 2.34 -11.77
C VAL A 83 -2.88 1.84 -10.70
N ILE A 84 -3.43 0.66 -10.91
CA ILE A 84 -4.32 -0.03 -9.95
C ILE A 84 -3.50 -1.00 -9.11
N MET A 85 -3.75 -0.97 -7.81
CA MET A 85 -3.16 -1.91 -6.84
C MET A 85 -4.26 -2.65 -6.11
N GLY A 86 -4.25 -3.98 -6.19
CA GLY A 86 -5.17 -4.85 -5.46
C GLY A 86 -4.55 -5.31 -4.14
N TYR A 87 -5.38 -5.38 -3.10
CA TYR A 87 -5.00 -5.79 -1.76
C TYR A 87 -5.85 -6.97 -1.30
N THR A 88 -5.18 -8.03 -0.87
CA THR A 88 -5.81 -9.13 -0.14
C THR A 88 -6.07 -8.73 1.33
N ARG A 89 -6.84 -9.53 2.06
CA ARG A 89 -7.03 -9.32 3.50
C ARG A 89 -5.69 -9.26 4.25
N LYS A 90 -4.78 -10.16 3.91
CA LYS A 90 -3.44 -10.21 4.53
C LYS A 90 -2.61 -8.95 4.22
N ASP A 91 -2.71 -8.42 3.00
CA ASP A 91 -2.00 -7.19 2.65
C ASP A 91 -2.51 -6.00 3.48
N LEU A 92 -3.85 -5.92 3.69
CA LEU A 92 -4.43 -4.89 4.55
C LEU A 92 -3.98 -5.04 6.00
N ASP A 93 -3.93 -6.26 6.53
CA ASP A 93 -3.46 -6.52 7.91
C ASP A 93 -2.00 -6.06 8.09
N VAL A 94 -1.13 -6.34 7.11
CA VAL A 94 0.26 -5.87 7.12
C VAL A 94 0.32 -4.35 7.04
N TRP A 95 -0.46 -3.73 6.17
CA TRP A 95 -0.50 -2.29 6.01
C TRP A 95 -0.97 -1.58 7.29
N GLN A 96 -2.08 -2.06 7.88
CA GLN A 96 -2.58 -1.56 9.17
C GLN A 96 -1.52 -1.65 10.27
N GLU A 97 -0.79 -2.76 10.33
CA GLU A 97 0.30 -2.93 11.29
C GLU A 97 1.43 -1.92 11.06
N CYS A 98 1.83 -1.70 9.80
CA CYS A 98 2.86 -0.72 9.47
C CYS A 98 2.42 0.71 9.86
N MET A 99 1.16 1.07 9.59
CA MET A 99 0.61 2.37 9.94
C MET A 99 0.45 2.54 11.45
N ALA A 100 0.03 1.49 12.16
CA ALA A 100 -0.03 1.48 13.63
C ALA A 100 1.35 1.78 14.24
N ARG A 101 2.39 1.09 13.76
CA ARG A 101 3.78 1.34 14.20
C ARG A 101 4.25 2.77 13.89
N ALA A 102 3.92 3.28 12.70
CA ALA A 102 4.26 4.65 12.32
C ALA A 102 3.60 5.67 13.26
N LEU A 103 2.31 5.51 13.56
CA LEU A 103 1.59 6.40 14.49
C LEU A 103 2.11 6.26 15.93
N THR A 104 2.39 5.05 16.39
CA THR A 104 2.97 4.81 17.72
C THR A 104 4.37 5.43 17.85
N SER A 105 5.16 5.46 16.78
CA SER A 105 6.51 6.06 16.80
C SER A 105 6.49 7.58 17.02
N VAL A 106 5.35 8.23 16.75
CA VAL A 106 5.12 9.67 17.04
C VAL A 106 4.26 9.90 18.27
N GLY A 107 4.09 8.89 19.12
CA GLY A 107 3.46 8.97 20.43
C GLY A 107 1.97 8.67 20.47
N ALA A 108 1.35 8.23 19.34
CA ALA A 108 -0.05 7.85 19.36
C ALA A 108 -0.26 6.52 20.11
N ASP A 109 -1.31 6.46 20.92
CA ASP A 109 -1.73 5.30 21.69
C ASP A 109 -3.26 5.16 21.74
N GLN A 110 -3.76 4.23 22.55
CA GLN A 110 -5.20 3.98 22.72
C GLN A 110 -5.99 5.15 23.33
N THR A 111 -5.32 6.12 23.94
CA THR A 111 -5.96 7.32 24.53
C THR A 111 -5.98 8.50 23.55
N SER A 112 -5.32 8.34 22.40
CA SER A 112 -5.18 9.38 21.39
C SER A 112 -6.46 9.62 20.60
N VAL A 113 -6.66 10.88 20.19
CA VAL A 113 -7.69 11.30 19.24
C VAL A 113 -6.99 11.67 17.94
N VAL A 114 -7.16 10.83 16.92
CA VAL A 114 -6.46 10.96 15.63
C VAL A 114 -7.43 11.49 14.57
N GLN A 115 -7.22 12.72 14.12
CA GLN A 115 -8.01 13.31 13.05
C GLN A 115 -7.35 13.02 11.69
N VAL A 116 -8.11 12.40 10.78
CA VAL A 116 -7.63 12.04 9.44
C VAL A 116 -8.25 13.01 8.42
N SER A 117 -7.42 13.95 7.97
CA SER A 117 -7.78 15.02 7.02
C SER A 117 -7.27 14.75 5.61
N TYR A 118 -7.00 13.50 5.27
CA TYR A 118 -6.77 13.03 3.91
C TYR A 118 -8.09 12.68 3.23
N GLY A 119 -8.16 12.86 1.91
CA GLY A 119 -9.30 12.37 1.12
C GLY A 119 -9.44 10.84 1.23
N TYR A 120 -10.66 10.38 1.49
CA TYR A 120 -11.03 8.97 1.43
C TYR A 120 -11.43 8.61 0.00
N GLY A 121 -10.88 7.54 -0.54
CA GLY A 121 -11.18 7.10 -1.91
C GLY A 121 -10.10 6.16 -2.43
N LEU A 122 -9.83 6.24 -3.72
CA LEU A 122 -8.83 5.35 -4.35
C LEU A 122 -7.39 5.64 -3.94
N PHE A 123 -7.11 6.85 -3.40
CA PHE A 123 -5.77 7.18 -2.89
C PHE A 123 -5.54 6.54 -1.51
N THR A 124 -4.29 6.22 -1.19
CA THR A 124 -3.95 5.37 -0.04
C THR A 124 -3.97 6.07 1.32
N GLY A 125 -3.76 7.39 1.35
CA GLY A 125 -3.45 8.12 2.60
C GLY A 125 -4.55 8.05 3.66
N GLY A 126 -5.80 8.36 3.30
CA GLY A 126 -6.93 8.42 4.25
C GLY A 126 -7.19 7.09 4.94
N LEU A 127 -7.43 6.04 4.15
CA LEU A 127 -7.73 4.71 4.69
C LEU A 127 -6.54 4.10 5.43
N GLY A 128 -5.30 4.33 4.98
CA GLY A 128 -4.11 3.82 5.67
C GLY A 128 -3.96 4.41 7.07
N ALA A 129 -4.05 5.73 7.21
CA ALA A 129 -3.99 6.41 8.51
C ALA A 129 -5.16 6.00 9.43
N HIS A 130 -6.38 5.94 8.88
CA HIS A 130 -7.58 5.51 9.58
C HIS A 130 -7.42 4.10 10.16
N ASP A 131 -7.15 3.13 9.30
CA ASP A 131 -7.04 1.72 9.68
C ASP A 131 -5.90 1.51 10.72
N GLY A 132 -4.77 2.21 10.56
CA GLY A 132 -3.65 2.17 11.50
C GLY A 132 -4.00 2.74 12.88
N ALA A 133 -4.71 3.87 12.92
CA ALA A 133 -5.14 4.48 14.16
C ALA A 133 -6.20 3.61 14.90
N GLN A 134 -7.14 3.02 14.16
CA GLN A 134 -8.08 2.06 14.75
C GLN A 134 -7.36 0.83 15.32
N ARG A 135 -6.31 0.35 14.66
CA ARG A 135 -5.56 -0.82 15.11
C ARG A 135 -4.86 -0.62 16.46
N ILE A 136 -4.43 0.58 16.79
CA ILE A 136 -3.87 0.90 18.11
C ILE A 136 -4.94 1.22 19.18
N GLY A 137 -6.21 1.24 18.79
CA GLY A 137 -7.33 1.55 19.70
C GLY A 137 -7.61 3.04 19.89
N ALA A 138 -7.00 3.92 19.08
CA ALA A 138 -7.24 5.36 19.13
C ALA A 138 -8.64 5.72 18.61
N LEU A 139 -9.20 6.84 19.12
CA LEU A 139 -10.41 7.44 18.56
C LEU A 139 -10.08 8.10 17.22
N VAL A 140 -10.73 7.68 16.14
CA VAL A 140 -10.49 8.24 14.80
C VAL A 140 -11.60 9.21 14.42
N ILE A 141 -11.21 10.43 13.96
CA ILE A 141 -12.11 11.42 13.39
C ILE A 141 -11.87 11.46 11.87
N PRO A 142 -12.71 10.83 11.02
CA PRO A 142 -12.51 10.72 9.59
C PRO A 142 -13.07 11.95 8.85
N THR A 143 -12.44 13.11 9.01
CA THR A 143 -12.94 14.39 8.43
C THR A 143 -12.81 14.46 6.92
N SER A 144 -11.90 13.70 6.32
CA SER A 144 -11.52 13.85 4.91
C SER A 144 -10.87 15.22 4.61
N GLY A 145 -10.62 15.54 3.36
CA GLY A 145 -10.09 16.84 2.96
C GLY A 145 -11.16 17.94 2.86
N GLY A 146 -10.72 19.18 2.90
CA GLY A 146 -11.59 20.36 2.73
C GLY A 146 -12.27 20.83 4.04
N ASN A 147 -13.11 21.87 3.93
CA ASN A 147 -13.86 22.48 5.02
C ASN A 147 -13.02 22.77 6.29
N THR A 148 -12.02 23.64 6.16
CA THR A 148 -11.07 24.00 7.23
C THR A 148 -11.75 24.42 8.52
N HIS A 149 -12.84 25.23 8.44
CA HIS A 149 -13.57 25.69 9.64
C HIS A 149 -14.10 24.51 10.45
N ARG A 150 -14.77 23.56 9.80
CA ARG A 150 -15.30 22.35 10.47
C ARG A 150 -14.19 21.48 11.03
N GLN A 151 -13.06 21.41 10.36
CA GLN A 151 -11.92 20.63 10.84
C GLN A 151 -11.35 21.21 12.13
N VAL A 152 -11.13 22.53 12.16
CA VAL A 152 -10.64 23.23 13.37
C VAL A 152 -11.65 23.11 14.50
N GLN A 153 -12.95 23.26 14.21
CA GLN A 153 -13.98 23.06 15.21
C GLN A 153 -13.92 21.66 15.83
N LEU A 154 -13.83 20.61 15.00
CA LEU A 154 -13.73 19.23 15.50
C LEU A 154 -12.45 18.98 16.30
N MET A 155 -11.33 19.56 15.88
CA MET A 155 -10.07 19.49 16.66
C MET A 155 -10.25 20.02 18.06
N HIS A 156 -10.91 21.17 18.19
CA HIS A 156 -11.20 21.79 19.49
C HIS A 156 -12.19 20.96 20.31
N ASP A 157 -13.34 20.63 19.72
CA ASP A 157 -14.45 20.01 20.44
C ASP A 157 -14.15 18.58 20.89
N MET A 158 -13.35 17.85 20.08
CA MET A 158 -12.98 16.45 20.35
C MET A 158 -11.60 16.29 21.01
N GLY A 159 -10.85 17.37 21.19
CA GLY A 159 -9.52 17.33 21.78
C GLY A 159 -8.51 16.55 20.93
N THR A 160 -8.46 16.81 19.61
CA THR A 160 -7.54 16.11 18.70
C THR A 160 -6.09 16.21 19.17
N THR A 161 -5.45 15.07 19.38
CA THR A 161 -4.05 14.97 19.79
C THR A 161 -3.09 14.77 18.63
N HIS A 162 -3.56 14.12 17.56
CA HIS A 162 -2.77 13.81 16.37
C HIS A 162 -3.55 14.18 15.10
N LEU A 163 -2.88 14.85 14.15
CA LEU A 163 -3.46 15.25 12.88
C LEU A 163 -2.70 14.59 11.72
N CYS A 164 -3.42 13.82 10.91
CA CYS A 164 -2.91 13.27 9.66
C CYS A 164 -3.41 14.12 8.49
N CYS A 165 -2.54 14.94 7.90
CA CYS A 165 -2.90 15.83 6.79
C CYS A 165 -1.72 16.06 5.84
N THR A 166 -1.97 16.69 4.68
CA THR A 166 -0.94 17.33 3.86
C THR A 166 -0.60 18.71 4.48
N PRO A 167 0.70 19.09 4.54
CA PRO A 167 1.11 20.35 5.17
C PRO A 167 0.75 21.61 4.37
N SER A 168 0.25 21.49 3.15
CA SER A 168 -0.08 22.61 2.24
C SER A 168 -1.58 22.92 2.22
#